data_60cae5f166a68f9900327a1046c9b6c7
#
_entry.id   60cae5f166a68f9900327a1046c9b6c7
#
_cell.length_a   1.000
_cell.length_b   1.000
_cell.length_c   1.000
_cell.angle_alpha   90.00
_cell.angle_beta   90.00
_cell.angle_gamma   90.00
#
_symmetry.space_group_name_H-M   'P 1'
#
loop_
_entity.id
_entity.type
_entity.pdbx_description
1 polymer ?
#
loop_
_entity_poly.entity_id
_entity_poly.type
_entity_poly.pdbx_seq_one_letter_code
_entity_poly.pdbx_strand_id
1 'polypeptide(L)'
;ISAHVGQTEFEAGVGGGQKMKAAGGKKALCVNHEVGNVALDRRCAGFKKGFGGSVDILGTSNDPTEIQKAVAAKLGGGYDTILTLGAGLSGEAALKALESAGKVGKVKLGTFDMSPDMLKAAAAGKVEFLIDQQQYLQGYLPVAIFAQYMRYGTMPAGVVMTGPGFVTPKNASSVIKWAAQGYR
;
A
#
# COMPACT_ATOMS: atom_id res chain seq x y z
N ILE A 1 16.43 -9.07 -18.91
CA ILE A 1 16.54 -8.38 -17.61
C ILE A 1 17.50 -9.19 -16.77
N SER A 2 18.62 -8.57 -16.38
CA SER A 2 19.70 -9.27 -15.65
C SER A 2 19.43 -9.38 -14.14
N ALA A 3 18.68 -8.43 -13.56
CA ALA A 3 18.26 -8.43 -12.17
C ALA A 3 17.02 -7.57 -12.00
N HIS A 4 16.26 -7.82 -10.95
CA HIS A 4 15.13 -6.98 -10.52
C HIS A 4 15.37 -6.49 -9.09
N VAL A 5 15.23 -5.20 -8.86
CA VAL A 5 15.26 -4.59 -7.53
C VAL A 5 13.89 -3.99 -7.26
N GLY A 6 13.16 -4.52 -6.28
CA GLY A 6 11.79 -4.07 -6.03
C GLY A 6 11.01 -4.99 -5.11
N GLN A 7 9.69 -4.86 -5.12
CA GLN A 7 8.80 -5.81 -4.45
C GLN A 7 8.00 -6.61 -5.49
N THR A 8 7.46 -7.75 -5.08
CA THR A 8 6.47 -8.49 -5.86
C THR A 8 5.07 -8.06 -5.46
N GLU A 9 4.31 -7.53 -6.41
CA GLU A 9 3.02 -6.87 -6.15
C GLU A 9 1.97 -7.83 -5.58
N PHE A 10 1.96 -9.07 -6.08
CA PHE A 10 1.03 -10.08 -5.59
C PHE A 10 1.33 -10.44 -4.14
N GLU A 11 2.59 -10.70 -3.79
CA GLU A 11 2.99 -11.10 -2.42
C GLU A 11 2.79 -9.94 -1.43
N ALA A 12 3.03 -8.71 -1.86
CA ALA A 12 2.73 -7.54 -1.05
C ALA A 12 1.22 -7.42 -0.77
N GLY A 13 0.39 -7.69 -1.78
CA GLY A 13 -1.05 -7.79 -1.61
C GLY A 13 -1.45 -8.90 -0.64
N VAL A 14 -0.86 -10.11 -0.75
CA VAL A 14 -1.10 -11.23 0.17
C VAL A 14 -0.80 -10.81 1.61
N GLY A 15 0.36 -10.21 1.85
CA GLY A 15 0.73 -9.72 3.18
C GLY A 15 -0.25 -8.69 3.76
N GLY A 16 -0.72 -7.75 2.92
CA GLY A 16 -1.75 -6.78 3.29
C GLY A 16 -3.07 -7.46 3.67
N GLY A 17 -3.49 -8.46 2.88
CA GLY A 17 -4.70 -9.24 3.15
C GLY A 17 -4.64 -10.01 4.47
N GLN A 18 -3.53 -10.68 4.72
CA GLN A 18 -3.29 -11.41 5.97
C GLN A 18 -3.36 -10.48 7.19
N LYS A 19 -2.75 -9.29 7.11
CA LYS A 19 -2.80 -8.29 8.18
C LYS A 19 -4.22 -7.80 8.44
N MET A 20 -5.00 -7.50 7.41
CA MET A 20 -6.39 -7.09 7.57
C MET A 20 -7.25 -8.21 8.15
N LYS A 21 -7.02 -9.46 7.74
CA LYS A 21 -7.69 -10.63 8.32
C LYS A 21 -7.36 -10.79 9.79
N ALA A 22 -6.08 -10.70 10.15
CA ALA A 22 -5.62 -10.76 11.55
C ALA A 22 -6.18 -9.62 12.41
N ALA A 23 -6.41 -8.43 11.81
CA ALA A 23 -7.10 -7.32 12.46
C ALA A 23 -8.62 -7.54 12.61
N GLY A 24 -9.16 -8.67 12.16
CA GLY A 24 -10.58 -9.03 12.30
C GLY A 24 -11.46 -8.55 11.13
N GLY A 25 -10.88 -8.24 9.97
CA GLY A 25 -11.63 -7.91 8.75
C GLY A 25 -12.48 -9.09 8.26
N LYS A 26 -13.69 -8.80 7.79
CA LYS A 26 -14.66 -9.81 7.32
C LYS A 26 -15.07 -9.58 5.87
N LYS A 27 -15.34 -8.32 5.48
CA LYS A 27 -15.71 -7.93 4.11
C LYS A 27 -14.89 -6.73 3.68
N ALA A 28 -14.11 -6.89 2.63
CA ALA A 28 -13.14 -5.90 2.21
C ALA A 28 -13.46 -5.28 0.84
N LEU A 29 -12.96 -4.07 0.65
CA LEU A 29 -12.96 -3.34 -0.60
C LEU A 29 -11.49 -3.08 -1.00
N CYS A 30 -11.07 -3.50 -2.21
CA CYS A 30 -9.81 -3.08 -2.82
C CYS A 30 -10.08 -1.94 -3.79
N VAL A 31 -9.54 -0.76 -3.52
CA VAL A 31 -9.75 0.43 -4.35
C VAL A 31 -8.63 0.54 -5.38
N ASN A 32 -8.94 0.22 -6.63
CA ASN A 32 -8.02 0.29 -7.76
C ASN A 32 -8.25 1.59 -8.55
N HIS A 33 -7.34 2.54 -8.41
CA HIS A 33 -7.41 3.86 -9.04
C HIS A 33 -6.84 3.91 -10.46
N GLU A 34 -6.33 2.77 -10.97
CA GLU A 34 -5.79 2.68 -12.33
C GLU A 34 -6.14 1.30 -12.92
N VAL A 35 -7.41 1.15 -13.30
CA VAL A 35 -7.92 -0.10 -13.87
C VAL A 35 -7.15 -0.48 -15.13
N GLY A 36 -6.70 -1.73 -15.22
CA GLY A 36 -5.88 -2.23 -16.32
C GLY A 36 -4.37 -2.11 -16.08
N ASN A 37 -3.93 -1.43 -15.03
CA ASN A 37 -2.55 -1.50 -14.57
C ASN A 37 -2.28 -2.85 -13.91
N VAL A 38 -1.48 -3.68 -14.57
CA VAL A 38 -1.17 -5.05 -14.13
C VAL A 38 -0.59 -5.11 -12.71
N ALA A 39 0.20 -4.12 -12.32
CA ALA A 39 0.78 -4.07 -10.97
C ALA A 39 -0.33 -3.88 -9.92
N LEU A 40 -1.25 -2.96 -10.15
CA LEU A 40 -2.37 -2.68 -9.24
C LEU A 40 -3.37 -3.83 -9.20
N ASP A 41 -3.65 -4.44 -10.35
CA ASP A 41 -4.50 -5.63 -10.42
C ASP A 41 -3.90 -6.79 -9.61
N ARG A 42 -2.58 -6.99 -9.67
CA ARG A 42 -1.85 -7.98 -8.87
C ARG A 42 -1.92 -7.68 -7.38
N ARG A 43 -1.83 -6.41 -6.95
CA ARG A 43 -2.01 -6.00 -5.54
C ARG A 43 -3.40 -6.42 -5.02
N CYS A 44 -4.48 -6.12 -5.76
CA CYS A 44 -5.83 -6.54 -5.40
C CYS A 44 -6.00 -8.07 -5.41
N ALA A 45 -5.46 -8.76 -6.40
CA ALA A 45 -5.52 -10.23 -6.47
C ALA A 45 -4.79 -10.88 -5.28
N GLY A 46 -3.60 -10.40 -4.94
CA GLY A 46 -2.87 -10.83 -3.75
C GLY A 46 -3.63 -10.53 -2.46
N PHE A 47 -4.19 -9.34 -2.35
CA PHE A 47 -5.00 -8.95 -1.19
C PHE A 47 -6.20 -9.89 -0.99
N LYS A 48 -6.93 -10.20 -2.06
CA LYS A 48 -8.04 -11.17 -2.01
C LYS A 48 -7.57 -12.54 -1.53
N LYS A 49 -6.43 -13.02 -2.03
CA LYS A 49 -5.83 -14.29 -1.61
C LYS A 49 -5.46 -14.29 -0.12
N GLY A 50 -4.77 -13.25 0.35
CA GLY A 50 -4.32 -13.15 1.73
C GLY A 50 -5.45 -12.90 2.73
N PHE A 51 -6.47 -12.13 2.33
CA PHE A 51 -7.64 -11.83 3.17
C PHE A 51 -8.50 -13.07 3.41
N GLY A 52 -8.62 -13.94 2.41
CA GLY A 52 -9.34 -15.22 2.53
C GLY A 52 -10.83 -15.07 2.85
N GLY A 53 -11.42 -13.92 2.53
CA GLY A 53 -12.83 -13.58 2.75
C GLY A 53 -13.44 -12.90 1.51
N SER A 54 -14.58 -12.24 1.70
CA SER A 54 -15.22 -11.46 0.63
C SER A 54 -14.40 -10.19 0.35
N VAL A 55 -13.92 -10.05 -0.87
CA VAL A 55 -13.21 -8.87 -1.36
C VAL A 55 -13.78 -8.44 -2.69
N ASP A 56 -14.35 -7.24 -2.72
CA ASP A 56 -14.80 -6.61 -3.94
C ASP A 56 -13.74 -5.61 -4.43
N ILE A 57 -13.63 -5.43 -5.74
CA ILE A 57 -12.73 -4.45 -6.35
C ILE A 57 -13.57 -3.23 -6.76
N LEU A 58 -13.16 -2.06 -6.27
CA LEU A 58 -13.71 -0.78 -6.69
C LEU A 58 -12.74 -0.12 -7.66
N GLY A 59 -13.07 -0.19 -8.96
CA GLY A 59 -12.38 0.60 -9.97
C GLY A 59 -12.76 2.06 -9.87
N THR A 60 -11.77 2.95 -9.90
CA THR A 60 -11.95 4.41 -9.89
C THR A 60 -11.03 5.06 -10.92
N SER A 61 -11.05 6.37 -11.01
CA SER A 61 -10.08 7.17 -11.77
C SER A 61 -8.92 7.63 -10.88
N ASN A 62 -7.98 8.39 -11.49
CA ASN A 62 -6.88 9.04 -10.77
C ASN A 62 -7.27 10.42 -10.17
N ASP A 63 -8.56 10.72 -10.03
CA ASP A 63 -9.06 11.92 -9.37
C ASP A 63 -9.39 11.64 -7.89
N PRO A 64 -8.71 12.29 -6.92
CA PRO A 64 -8.95 12.07 -5.50
C PRO A 64 -10.38 12.37 -5.06
N THR A 65 -11.05 13.33 -5.71
CA THR A 65 -12.44 13.70 -5.38
C THR A 65 -13.40 12.60 -5.83
N GLU A 66 -13.18 12.04 -7.00
CA GLU A 66 -13.97 10.92 -7.50
C GLU A 66 -13.73 9.66 -6.66
N ILE A 67 -12.47 9.38 -6.28
CA ILE A 67 -12.15 8.27 -5.38
C ILE A 67 -12.88 8.44 -4.05
N GLN A 68 -12.82 9.63 -3.44
CA GLN A 68 -13.52 9.91 -2.18
C GLN A 68 -15.02 9.65 -2.29
N LYS A 69 -15.67 10.16 -3.35
CA LYS A 69 -17.11 9.94 -3.60
C LYS A 69 -17.44 8.47 -3.80
N ALA A 70 -16.62 7.74 -4.60
CA ALA A 70 -16.82 6.33 -4.89
C ALA A 70 -16.70 5.47 -3.61
N VAL A 71 -15.69 5.75 -2.78
CA VAL A 71 -15.51 5.08 -1.49
C VAL A 71 -16.69 5.40 -0.57
N ALA A 72 -17.08 6.67 -0.43
CA ALA A 72 -18.20 7.09 0.40
C ALA A 72 -19.51 6.36 0.02
N ALA A 73 -19.80 6.23 -1.29
CA ALA A 73 -20.98 5.51 -1.79
C ALA A 73 -20.98 4.01 -1.39
N LYS A 74 -19.79 3.39 -1.20
CA LYS A 74 -19.68 1.99 -0.78
C LYS A 74 -19.77 1.78 0.73
N LEU A 75 -19.62 2.81 1.54
CA LEU A 75 -19.58 2.66 3.01
C LEU A 75 -20.89 2.12 3.62
N GLY A 76 -22.03 2.22 2.92
CA GLY A 76 -23.29 1.59 3.31
C GLY A 76 -23.38 0.08 3.01
N GLY A 77 -22.44 -0.47 2.22
CA GLY A 77 -22.46 -1.85 1.73
C GLY A 77 -21.92 -2.91 2.70
N GLY A 78 -21.70 -2.57 3.98
CA GLY A 78 -21.25 -3.51 5.01
C GLY A 78 -19.75 -3.85 4.93
N TYR A 79 -18.95 -3.05 4.24
CA TYR A 79 -17.49 -3.20 4.25
C TYR A 79 -16.93 -2.72 5.59
N ASP A 80 -16.10 -3.57 6.19
CA ASP A 80 -15.37 -3.28 7.43
C ASP A 80 -13.87 -3.09 7.20
N THR A 81 -13.44 -3.25 5.95
CA THR A 81 -12.03 -3.20 5.56
C THR A 81 -11.86 -2.55 4.19
N ILE A 82 -10.89 -1.66 4.06
CA ILE A 82 -10.51 -1.03 2.79
C ILE A 82 -9.01 -1.14 2.61
N LEU A 83 -8.58 -1.62 1.44
CA LEU A 83 -7.21 -1.47 0.95
C LEU A 83 -7.20 -0.52 -0.23
N THR A 84 -6.32 0.48 -0.19
CA THR A 84 -6.03 1.39 -1.30
C THR A 84 -4.64 1.11 -1.86
N LEU A 85 -4.41 1.47 -3.13
CA LEU A 85 -3.21 1.05 -3.86
C LEU A 85 -2.15 2.16 -4.05
N GLY A 86 -2.37 3.31 -3.40
CA GLY A 86 -1.42 4.43 -3.37
C GLY A 86 -1.81 5.43 -2.30
N ALA A 87 -0.85 5.79 -1.42
CA ALA A 87 -1.13 6.59 -0.23
C ALA A 87 -1.64 8.00 -0.54
N GLY A 88 -0.88 8.78 -1.31
CA GLY A 88 -1.19 10.18 -1.59
C GLY A 88 -2.43 10.39 -2.46
N LEU A 89 -2.78 9.42 -3.28
CA LEU A 89 -3.92 9.52 -4.18
C LEU A 89 -5.17 8.88 -3.57
N SER A 90 -5.17 7.56 -3.45
CA SER A 90 -6.36 6.81 -3.03
C SER A 90 -6.45 6.60 -1.52
N GLY A 91 -5.31 6.57 -0.82
CA GLY A 91 -5.27 6.42 0.64
C GLY A 91 -5.86 7.62 1.37
N GLU A 92 -5.38 8.83 1.03
CA GLU A 92 -5.89 10.08 1.61
C GLU A 92 -7.36 10.32 1.26
N ALA A 93 -7.77 10.04 0.01
CA ALA A 93 -9.15 10.16 -0.43
C ALA A 93 -10.09 9.22 0.35
N ALA A 94 -9.66 7.95 0.55
CA ALA A 94 -10.41 6.99 1.34
C ALA A 94 -10.49 7.39 2.82
N LEU A 95 -9.40 7.90 3.40
CA LEU A 95 -9.39 8.40 4.77
C LEU A 95 -10.37 9.56 4.95
N LYS A 96 -10.37 10.54 4.04
CA LYS A 96 -11.34 11.65 4.04
C LYS A 96 -12.79 11.17 3.95
N ALA A 97 -13.06 10.16 3.13
CA ALA A 97 -14.39 9.55 3.04
C ALA A 97 -14.81 8.92 4.38
N LEU A 98 -13.89 8.22 5.05
CA LEU A 98 -14.14 7.62 6.37
C LEU A 98 -14.33 8.68 7.46
N GLU A 99 -13.54 9.75 7.45
CA GLU A 99 -13.67 10.87 8.39
C GLU A 99 -15.02 11.56 8.23
N SER A 100 -15.40 11.90 7.01
CA SER A 100 -16.70 12.54 6.71
C SER A 100 -17.91 11.69 7.11
N ALA A 101 -17.76 10.36 7.06
CA ALA A 101 -18.83 9.42 7.43
C ALA A 101 -18.79 9.00 8.92
N GLY A 102 -17.85 9.48 9.74
CA GLY A 102 -17.68 9.06 11.13
C GLY A 102 -17.36 7.59 11.29
N LYS A 103 -16.60 7.01 10.32
CA LYS A 103 -16.26 5.58 10.25
C LYS A 103 -14.79 5.26 10.50
N VAL A 104 -13.96 6.24 10.82
CA VAL A 104 -12.58 6.01 11.25
C VAL A 104 -12.56 5.13 12.49
N GLY A 105 -11.71 4.10 12.51
CA GLY A 105 -11.65 3.10 13.57
C GLY A 105 -12.76 2.03 13.51
N LYS A 106 -13.87 2.27 12.79
CA LYS A 106 -14.93 1.27 12.54
C LYS A 106 -14.67 0.49 11.26
N VAL A 107 -14.13 1.15 10.25
CA VAL A 107 -13.67 0.54 9.01
C VAL A 107 -12.14 0.60 8.99
N LYS A 108 -11.51 -0.54 8.87
CA LYS A 108 -10.05 -0.69 8.81
C LYS A 108 -9.54 -0.17 7.48
N LEU A 109 -8.56 0.71 7.51
CA LEU A 109 -7.92 1.23 6.31
C LEU A 109 -6.46 0.81 6.26
N GLY A 110 -6.02 0.28 5.14
CA GLY A 110 -4.61 0.09 4.80
C GLY A 110 -4.34 0.63 3.40
N THR A 111 -3.11 0.96 3.12
CA THR A 111 -2.73 1.46 1.79
C THR A 111 -1.37 0.96 1.38
N PHE A 112 -1.15 0.92 0.07
CA PHE A 112 0.21 0.88 -0.49
C PHE A 112 0.80 2.27 -0.45
N ASP A 113 2.13 2.29 -0.39
CA ASP A 113 2.97 3.47 -0.35
C ASP A 113 2.79 4.33 0.92
N MET A 114 3.53 5.42 0.98
CA MET A 114 3.52 6.36 2.09
C MET A 114 3.34 7.79 1.57
N SER A 115 2.60 8.59 2.32
CA SER A 115 2.59 10.04 2.19
C SER A 115 2.72 10.67 3.58
N PRO A 116 3.12 11.94 3.69
CA PRO A 116 3.23 12.59 4.99
C PRO A 116 1.95 12.51 5.82
N ASP A 117 0.79 12.68 5.19
CA ASP A 117 -0.49 12.69 5.90
C ASP A 117 -0.94 11.27 6.27
N MET A 118 -0.71 10.27 5.42
CA MET A 118 -1.00 8.89 5.77
C MET A 118 -0.07 8.35 6.87
N LEU A 119 1.19 8.77 6.91
CA LEU A 119 2.11 8.44 8.02
C LEU A 119 1.64 9.05 9.35
N LYS A 120 1.19 10.32 9.35
CA LYS A 120 0.58 10.95 10.53
C LYS A 120 -0.70 10.22 10.96
N ALA A 121 -1.54 9.84 9.99
CA ALA A 121 -2.77 9.10 10.25
C ALA A 121 -2.48 7.71 10.85
N ALA A 122 -1.44 7.01 10.37
CA ALA A 122 -1.00 5.75 10.96
C ALA A 122 -0.48 5.94 12.38
N ALA A 123 0.37 6.95 12.63
CA ALA A 123 0.86 7.26 13.97
C ALA A 123 -0.29 7.60 14.95
N ALA A 124 -1.37 8.20 14.45
CA ALA A 124 -2.58 8.50 15.22
C ALA A 124 -3.54 7.29 15.36
N GLY A 125 -3.21 6.12 14.82
CA GLY A 125 -4.05 4.91 14.90
C GLY A 125 -5.29 4.94 13.99
N LYS A 126 -5.36 5.85 13.03
CA LYS A 126 -6.48 5.95 12.07
C LYS A 126 -6.36 4.97 10.91
N VAL A 127 -5.17 4.40 10.68
CA VAL A 127 -4.83 3.50 9.59
C VAL A 127 -4.12 2.28 10.15
N GLU A 128 -4.50 1.08 9.71
CA GLU A 128 -3.95 -0.18 10.20
C GLU A 128 -2.48 -0.36 9.77
N PHE A 129 -2.19 -0.05 8.51
CA PHE A 129 -0.82 -0.11 7.98
C PHE A 129 -0.68 0.66 6.66
N LEU A 130 0.59 0.97 6.35
CA LEU A 130 1.04 1.35 5.01
C LEU A 130 2.05 0.30 4.54
N ILE A 131 2.00 -0.08 3.26
CA ILE A 131 2.95 -1.00 2.64
C ILE A 131 4.07 -0.17 2.03
N ASP A 132 5.24 -0.23 2.66
CA ASP A 132 6.44 0.45 2.22
C ASP A 132 7.23 -0.44 1.25
N GLN A 133 7.39 0.03 0.04
CA GLN A 133 8.20 -0.63 -1.00
C GLN A 133 9.69 -0.28 -0.88
N GLN A 134 10.05 0.66 -0.02
CA GLN A 134 11.39 1.23 0.13
C GLN A 134 11.91 1.81 -1.18
N GLN A 135 11.18 2.79 -1.72
CA GLN A 135 11.46 3.38 -3.04
C GLN A 135 12.87 3.97 -3.15
N TYR A 136 13.41 4.51 -2.06
CA TYR A 136 14.80 4.95 -2.02
C TYR A 136 15.77 3.81 -2.40
N LEU A 137 15.58 2.62 -1.84
CA LEU A 137 16.42 1.47 -2.18
C LEU A 137 16.22 0.99 -3.61
N GLN A 138 15.01 1.13 -4.16
CA GLN A 138 14.72 0.81 -5.56
C GLN A 138 15.48 1.72 -6.54
N GLY A 139 15.79 2.95 -6.12
CA GLY A 139 16.66 3.85 -6.87
C GLY A 139 18.16 3.62 -6.59
N TYR A 140 18.52 3.51 -5.32
CA TYR A 140 19.91 3.42 -4.89
C TYR A 140 20.61 2.11 -5.30
N LEU A 141 19.97 0.97 -5.02
CA LEU A 141 20.60 -0.34 -5.23
C LEU A 141 20.94 -0.63 -6.70
N PRO A 142 20.09 -0.32 -7.70
CA PRO A 142 20.47 -0.52 -9.10
C PRO A 142 21.73 0.24 -9.48
N VAL A 143 21.91 1.48 -9.01
CA VAL A 143 23.11 2.28 -9.28
C VAL A 143 24.34 1.64 -8.66
N ALA A 144 24.26 1.19 -7.41
CA ALA A 144 25.34 0.51 -6.72
C ALA A 144 25.72 -0.83 -7.40
N ILE A 145 24.68 -1.60 -7.81
CA ILE A 145 24.87 -2.86 -8.54
C ILE A 145 25.54 -2.62 -9.90
N PHE A 146 25.10 -1.59 -10.63
CA PHE A 146 25.73 -1.22 -11.91
C PHE A 146 27.19 -0.81 -11.73
N ALA A 147 27.51 -0.03 -10.70
CA ALA A 147 28.88 0.36 -10.41
C ALA A 147 29.77 -0.88 -10.12
N GLN A 148 29.25 -1.86 -9.39
CA GLN A 148 29.92 -3.14 -9.15
C GLN A 148 30.13 -3.93 -10.46
N TYR A 149 29.10 -4.02 -11.27
CA TYR A 149 29.17 -4.73 -12.55
C TYR A 149 30.21 -4.11 -13.49
N MET A 150 30.19 -2.78 -13.62
CA MET A 150 31.15 -2.08 -14.49
C MET A 150 32.61 -2.21 -14.03
N ARG A 151 32.83 -2.33 -12.73
CA ARG A 151 34.21 -2.43 -12.18
C ARG A 151 34.71 -3.85 -12.11
N TYR A 152 33.86 -4.81 -11.78
CA TYR A 152 34.26 -6.14 -11.37
C TYR A 152 33.54 -7.27 -12.10
N GLY A 153 32.58 -6.96 -12.95
CA GLY A 153 31.73 -7.95 -13.65
C GLY A 153 30.81 -8.75 -12.76
N THR A 154 30.54 -8.27 -11.52
CA THR A 154 29.72 -8.99 -10.53
C THR A 154 28.31 -8.44 -10.48
N MET A 155 27.32 -9.34 -10.38
CA MET A 155 25.89 -8.99 -10.27
C MET A 155 25.17 -9.93 -9.29
N PRO A 156 24.10 -9.48 -8.65
CA PRO A 156 23.19 -10.36 -7.91
C PRO A 156 22.59 -11.42 -8.82
N ALA A 157 22.49 -12.65 -8.33
CA ALA A 157 21.93 -13.77 -9.05
C ALA A 157 20.40 -13.85 -8.83
N GLY A 158 19.63 -12.81 -9.19
CA GLY A 158 18.19 -12.85 -9.08
C GLY A 158 17.55 -11.55 -8.55
N VAL A 159 16.40 -11.70 -7.92
CA VAL A 159 15.61 -10.57 -7.40
C VAL A 159 16.20 -10.06 -6.09
N VAL A 160 16.41 -8.75 -6.01
CA VAL A 160 16.76 -8.05 -4.78
C VAL A 160 15.50 -7.41 -4.22
N MET A 161 14.92 -8.02 -3.19
CA MET A 161 13.67 -7.58 -2.59
C MET A 161 13.85 -6.33 -1.72
N THR A 162 13.07 -5.29 -1.98
CA THR A 162 13.01 -4.08 -1.15
C THR A 162 11.73 -3.98 -0.31
N GLY A 163 10.76 -4.84 -0.53
CA GLY A 163 9.49 -4.89 0.17
C GLY A 163 8.78 -6.23 0.02
N PRO A 164 7.60 -6.38 0.64
CA PRO A 164 6.87 -5.35 1.38
C PRO A 164 7.38 -5.15 2.81
N GLY A 165 7.63 -3.90 3.19
CA GLY A 165 7.71 -3.48 4.57
C GLY A 165 6.33 -3.03 5.07
N PHE A 166 6.06 -3.14 6.39
CA PHE A 166 4.79 -2.67 6.94
C PHE A 166 5.03 -1.56 7.97
N VAL A 167 4.52 -0.38 7.67
CA VAL A 167 4.45 0.72 8.62
C VAL A 167 3.08 0.68 9.30
N THR A 168 3.09 0.56 10.61
CA THR A 168 1.91 0.40 11.46
C THR A 168 1.90 1.52 12.51
N PRO A 169 0.82 1.70 13.29
CA PRO A 169 0.82 2.66 14.40
C PRO A 169 2.01 2.53 15.35
N LYS A 170 2.54 1.31 15.50
CA LYS A 170 3.67 1.03 16.43
C LYS A 170 5.01 1.60 15.97
N ASN A 171 5.23 1.74 14.66
CA ASN A 171 6.52 2.17 14.10
C ASN A 171 6.43 3.40 13.18
N ALA A 172 5.22 3.94 12.94
CA ALA A 172 5.03 5.07 12.05
C ALA A 172 5.84 6.30 12.46
N SER A 173 5.91 6.61 13.76
CA SER A 173 6.66 7.76 14.28
C SER A 173 8.14 7.70 13.94
N SER A 174 8.75 6.52 13.95
CA SER A 174 10.17 6.36 13.58
C SER A 174 10.40 6.51 12.06
N VAL A 175 9.38 6.21 11.25
CA VAL A 175 9.47 6.31 9.78
C VAL A 175 9.29 7.74 9.29
N ILE A 176 8.44 8.54 9.93
CA ILE A 176 8.14 9.94 9.53
C ILE A 176 9.42 10.74 9.31
N LYS A 177 10.37 10.66 10.23
CA LYS A 177 11.65 11.41 10.15
C LYS A 177 12.43 11.07 8.89
N TRP A 178 12.55 9.79 8.55
CA TRP A 178 13.33 9.33 7.42
C TRP A 178 12.60 9.52 6.08
N ALA A 179 11.27 9.38 6.09
CA ALA A 179 10.43 9.70 4.92
C ALA A 179 10.52 11.19 4.56
N ALA A 180 10.52 12.07 5.55
CA ALA A 180 10.69 13.53 5.33
C ALA A 180 12.06 13.90 4.75
N GLN A 181 13.07 13.05 4.90
CA GLN A 181 14.41 13.21 4.32
C GLN A 181 14.60 12.47 2.99
N GLY A 182 13.57 11.81 2.49
CA GLY A 182 13.60 11.06 1.23
C GLY A 182 14.30 9.70 1.29
N TYR A 183 14.53 9.13 2.48
CA TYR A 183 15.16 7.82 2.65
C TYR A 183 14.16 6.66 2.74
N ARG A 184 12.87 6.99 2.74
CA ARG A 184 11.78 5.99 2.75
C ARG A 184 10.61 6.47 1.94
#